data_8ecf00c409b987fad5afaba4da16fc52
#
_entry.id   8ecf00c409b987fad5afaba4da16fc52
#
_cell.length_a   1.000
_cell.length_b   1.000
_cell.length_c   1.000
_cell.angle_alpha   90.00
_cell.angle_beta   90.00
_cell.angle_gamma   90.00
#
_symmetry.space_group_name_H-M   'P 1'
#
loop_
_entity.id
_entity.type
_entity.pdbx_description
1 polymer ?
#
loop_
_entity_poly.entity_id
_entity_poly.type
_entity_poly.pdbx_seq_one_letter_code
_entity_poly.pdbx_strand_id
1 'polypeptide(L)'
;MNEHAYRNELDRVSYTPEGRDALVAALMHRENPVHKGRRIWTRRWAAAAVAAALLVGTAAAASVSLWDRYFGTLTEEERSVVESLSGELPAAVTSNGTTMTPLSAFGDGTSFYLLLEVTAPEDTEFSSDENYALFGKGFDPDHRACLLEQDGTQTENISYSIDASWMEVSEAERNKLSMVVSVTASESIDGKTLHIPGLWLQENAVVTGSWDFPLSARMGSAGAVEVDAAGTTTSWIGGTLTLETLRVSPLGLTMTYRYDPEELRALEEREAAQSDMVVTAEDGSQVPMMVEYIPTAQISLVLRDGSQIYEGSAFMGGQDGLRTLSTTFERPVDLSAVDYILWGETKIPLS
;
A
#
# COMPACT_ATOMS: atom_id res chain seq x y z
N MET A 1 -14.39 -5.30 27.21
CA MET A 1 -14.44 -3.83 27.52
C MET A 1 -15.85 -3.51 27.96
N ASN A 2 -16.05 -2.81 29.09
CA ASN A 2 -17.39 -2.61 29.68
C ASN A 2 -18.10 -1.48 28.92
N GLU A 3 -19.39 -1.63 28.62
CA GLU A 3 -20.25 -0.67 27.91
C GLU A 3 -20.20 0.77 28.51
N HIS A 4 -19.96 0.89 29.80
CA HIS A 4 -19.74 2.18 30.47
C HIS A 4 -18.40 2.85 30.12
N ALA A 5 -17.36 2.10 29.86
CA ALA A 5 -16.06 2.65 29.43
C ALA A 5 -16.14 3.15 27.98
N TYR A 6 -16.87 2.43 27.13
CA TYR A 6 -17.09 2.80 25.73
C TYR A 6 -17.94 4.07 25.59
N ARG A 7 -19.00 4.22 26.40
CA ARG A 7 -19.79 5.45 26.43
C ARG A 7 -19.01 6.66 26.92
N ASN A 8 -18.15 6.49 27.93
CA ASN A 8 -17.32 7.57 28.44
C ASN A 8 -16.23 8.03 27.47
N GLU A 9 -15.78 7.17 26.56
CA GLU A 9 -14.85 7.55 25.48
C GLU A 9 -15.58 8.23 24.31
N LEU A 10 -16.78 7.78 23.95
CA LEU A 10 -17.61 8.47 22.96
C LEU A 10 -18.04 9.87 23.42
N ASP A 11 -18.29 10.06 24.71
CA ASP A 11 -18.59 11.39 25.29
C ASP A 11 -17.36 12.33 25.34
N ARG A 12 -16.13 11.81 25.18
CA ARG A 12 -14.91 12.61 25.07
C ARG A 12 -14.65 13.14 23.65
N VAL A 13 -15.24 12.53 22.62
CA VAL A 13 -15.23 13.01 21.23
C VAL A 13 -16.36 14.02 20.99
N SER A 14 -16.82 14.74 22.03
CA SER A 14 -17.82 15.79 21.88
C SER A 14 -17.19 17.03 21.26
N TYR A 15 -17.72 17.45 20.11
CA TYR A 15 -17.48 18.79 19.55
C TYR A 15 -17.56 19.83 20.65
N THR A 16 -16.67 20.81 20.61
CA THR A 16 -16.82 21.99 21.49
C THR A 16 -18.22 22.55 21.31
N PRO A 17 -18.84 23.14 22.33
CA PRO A 17 -20.19 23.73 22.24
C PRO A 17 -20.32 24.66 21.01
N GLU A 18 -19.26 25.40 20.69
CA GLU A 18 -19.22 26.31 19.53
C GLU A 18 -19.19 25.55 18.19
N GLY A 19 -18.51 24.41 18.10
CA GLY A 19 -18.48 23.56 16.90
C GLY A 19 -19.83 22.90 16.62
N ARG A 20 -20.55 22.50 17.67
CA ARG A 20 -21.91 21.96 17.58
C ARG A 20 -22.90 23.03 17.12
N ASP A 21 -22.83 24.22 17.71
CA ASP A 21 -23.73 25.33 17.38
C ASP A 21 -23.46 25.86 15.94
N ALA A 22 -22.20 25.87 15.49
CA ALA A 22 -21.84 26.20 14.12
C ALA A 22 -22.38 25.20 13.11
N LEU A 23 -22.34 23.90 13.42
CA LEU A 23 -22.89 22.84 12.59
C LEU A 23 -24.43 22.91 12.51
N VAL A 24 -25.10 23.16 13.63
CA VAL A 24 -26.56 23.34 13.71
C VAL A 24 -26.96 24.60 12.93
N ALA A 25 -26.24 25.71 13.08
CA ALA A 25 -26.50 26.94 12.33
C ALA A 25 -26.30 26.75 10.82
N ALA A 26 -25.26 26.04 10.37
CA ALA A 26 -25.02 25.74 8.96
C ALA A 26 -26.12 24.85 8.36
N LEU A 27 -26.69 23.92 9.16
CA LEU A 27 -27.81 23.09 8.74
C LEU A 27 -29.15 23.83 8.71
N MET A 28 -29.33 24.86 9.58
CA MET A 28 -30.56 25.63 9.68
C MET A 28 -30.63 26.81 8.70
N HIS A 29 -29.50 27.35 8.24
CA HIS A 29 -29.42 28.52 7.34
C HIS A 29 -29.45 28.20 5.84
N ARG A 30 -29.73 26.96 5.45
CA ARG A 30 -30.00 26.62 4.05
C ARG A 30 -31.45 26.99 3.71
N GLU A 31 -31.69 28.26 3.41
CA GLU A 31 -32.98 28.72 2.85
C GLU A 31 -33.24 28.01 1.51
N ASN A 32 -34.30 27.22 1.47
CA ASN A 32 -34.80 26.59 0.26
C ASN A 32 -35.68 27.56 -0.53
N PRO A 33 -35.45 27.76 -1.82
CA PRO A 33 -36.47 28.34 -2.68
C PRO A 33 -37.66 27.39 -2.83
N VAL A 34 -38.85 27.89 -2.54
CA VAL A 34 -40.10 27.13 -2.54
C VAL A 34 -40.47 26.68 -3.96
N HIS A 35 -40.27 25.40 -4.28
CA HIS A 35 -40.99 24.73 -5.37
C HIS A 35 -41.95 23.69 -4.82
N LYS A 36 -43.25 23.95 -4.96
CA LYS A 36 -44.36 23.05 -4.65
C LYS A 36 -44.31 21.84 -5.61
N GLY A 37 -43.96 20.68 -5.11
CA GLY A 37 -44.18 19.41 -5.80
C GLY A 37 -43.08 18.38 -5.50
N ARG A 38 -43.47 17.29 -4.82
CA ARG A 38 -42.71 16.10 -4.46
C ARG A 38 -42.03 16.06 -3.08
N ARG A 39 -42.86 16.02 -2.07
CA ARG A 39 -42.51 16.06 -0.63
C ARG A 39 -42.02 14.70 -0.04
N ILE A 40 -41.88 13.63 -0.82
CA ILE A 40 -41.56 12.29 -0.30
C ILE A 40 -40.12 11.87 -0.58
N TRP A 41 -39.47 12.44 -1.60
CA TRP A 41 -38.09 12.03 -1.99
C TRP A 41 -36.99 12.74 -1.21
N THR A 42 -37.21 13.97 -0.77
CA THR A 42 -36.22 14.78 -0.04
C THR A 42 -35.89 14.30 1.37
N ARG A 43 -36.84 13.63 2.05
CA ARG A 43 -36.59 13.04 3.39
C ARG A 43 -35.67 11.80 3.35
N ARG A 44 -35.70 11.03 2.26
CA ARG A 44 -34.81 9.87 2.10
C ARG A 44 -33.38 10.30 1.79
N TRP A 45 -33.17 11.36 1.02
CA TRP A 45 -31.84 11.89 0.71
C TRP A 45 -31.19 12.62 1.90
N ALA A 46 -31.97 13.30 2.72
CA ALA A 46 -31.46 13.91 3.94
C ALA A 46 -31.04 12.85 4.99
N ALA A 47 -31.79 11.76 5.11
CA ALA A 47 -31.43 10.64 5.97
C ALA A 47 -30.17 9.91 5.46
N ALA A 48 -30.01 9.75 4.13
CA ALA A 48 -28.82 9.17 3.52
C ALA A 48 -27.58 10.05 3.70
N ALA A 49 -27.70 11.38 3.59
CA ALA A 49 -26.60 12.30 3.82
C ALA A 49 -26.15 12.36 5.29
N VAL A 50 -27.09 12.26 6.25
CA VAL A 50 -26.77 12.18 7.69
C VAL A 50 -26.16 10.83 8.03
N ALA A 51 -26.63 9.72 7.43
CA ALA A 51 -26.03 8.40 7.59
C ALA A 51 -24.61 8.35 7.01
N ALA A 52 -24.37 8.96 5.83
CA ALA A 52 -23.04 9.07 5.25
C ALA A 52 -22.09 9.92 6.11
N ALA A 53 -22.55 11.03 6.68
CA ALA A 53 -21.72 11.87 7.56
C ALA A 53 -21.39 11.19 8.90
N LEU A 54 -22.29 10.36 9.43
CA LEU A 54 -22.06 9.57 10.64
C LEU A 54 -21.10 8.40 10.37
N LEU A 55 -21.14 7.81 9.17
CA LEU A 55 -20.23 6.74 8.76
C LEU A 55 -18.80 7.26 8.59
N VAL A 56 -18.60 8.47 8.07
CA VAL A 56 -17.26 9.09 7.92
C VAL A 56 -16.62 9.36 9.28
N GLY A 57 -17.38 9.82 10.29
CA GLY A 57 -16.85 10.08 11.63
C GLY A 57 -16.48 8.82 12.41
N THR A 58 -17.20 7.72 12.22
CA THR A 58 -16.90 6.42 12.85
C THR A 58 -15.80 5.66 12.11
N ALA A 59 -15.70 5.83 10.79
CA ALA A 59 -14.64 5.22 9.97
C ALA A 59 -13.25 5.76 10.33
N ALA A 60 -13.11 7.06 10.61
CA ALA A 60 -11.82 7.66 10.97
C ALA A 60 -11.26 7.10 12.29
N ALA A 61 -12.09 6.94 13.32
CA ALA A 61 -11.66 6.36 14.61
C ALA A 61 -11.36 4.87 14.52
N ALA A 62 -12.11 4.13 13.69
CA ALA A 62 -11.87 2.72 13.43
C ALA A 62 -10.58 2.51 12.60
N SER A 63 -10.30 3.39 11.64
CA SER A 63 -9.12 3.27 10.76
C SER A 63 -7.80 3.41 11.52
N VAL A 64 -7.71 4.28 12.53
CA VAL A 64 -6.49 4.44 13.35
C VAL A 64 -6.18 3.14 14.10
N SER A 65 -7.18 2.48 14.69
CA SER A 65 -6.98 1.20 15.38
C SER A 65 -6.58 0.07 14.43
N LEU A 66 -6.98 0.13 13.16
CA LEU A 66 -6.65 -0.86 12.15
C LEU A 66 -5.23 -0.66 11.61
N TRP A 67 -4.77 0.59 11.44
CA TRP A 67 -3.37 0.88 11.12
C TRP A 67 -2.42 0.47 12.25
N ASP A 68 -2.83 0.66 13.53
CA ASP A 68 -2.08 0.15 14.68
C ASP A 68 -1.98 -1.38 14.70
N ARG A 69 -2.97 -2.11 14.11
CA ARG A 69 -2.88 -3.57 13.97
C ARG A 69 -2.01 -4.00 12.80
N TYR A 70 -2.02 -3.24 11.72
CA TYR A 70 -1.22 -3.52 10.54
C TYR A 70 0.27 -3.26 10.76
N PHE A 71 0.62 -2.07 11.24
CA PHE A 71 2.02 -1.67 11.48
C PHE A 71 2.54 -2.02 12.88
N GLY A 72 1.69 -2.57 13.78
CA GLY A 72 1.93 -2.53 15.21
C GLY A 72 1.54 -1.16 15.78
N THR A 73 1.58 -0.99 17.10
CA THR A 73 1.23 0.28 17.73
C THR A 73 2.12 1.41 17.20
N LEU A 74 1.52 2.32 16.45
CA LEU A 74 2.21 3.50 15.91
C LEU A 74 2.49 4.52 17.04
N THR A 75 3.64 5.16 16.98
CA THR A 75 3.96 6.33 17.81
C THR A 75 3.14 7.54 17.37
N GLU A 76 3.18 8.63 18.15
CA GLU A 76 2.48 9.87 17.79
C GLU A 76 3.09 10.52 16.55
N GLU A 77 4.41 10.44 16.40
CA GLU A 77 5.14 10.92 15.23
C GLU A 77 4.75 10.13 13.97
N GLU A 78 4.71 8.80 14.05
CA GLU A 78 4.31 7.94 12.92
C GLU A 78 2.85 8.17 12.51
N ARG A 79 1.95 8.38 13.48
CA ARG A 79 0.55 8.77 13.19
C ARG A 79 0.47 10.11 12.48
N SER A 80 1.27 11.09 12.92
CA SER A 80 1.36 12.39 12.25
C SER A 80 1.82 12.25 10.80
N VAL A 81 2.76 11.33 10.52
CA VAL A 81 3.19 11.01 9.15
C VAL A 81 2.01 10.44 8.34
N VAL A 82 1.32 9.41 8.86
CA VAL A 82 0.15 8.83 8.19
C VAL A 82 -0.93 9.89 7.91
N GLU A 83 -1.24 10.74 8.89
CA GLU A 83 -2.21 11.83 8.72
C GLU A 83 -1.78 12.83 7.64
N SER A 84 -0.49 13.17 7.57
CA SER A 84 0.05 14.11 6.58
C SER A 84 0.01 13.54 5.14
N LEU A 85 0.07 12.22 5.00
CA LEU A 85 0.03 11.48 3.74
C LEU A 85 -1.38 11.03 3.35
N SER A 86 -2.37 11.22 4.25
CA SER A 86 -3.75 10.84 4.00
C SER A 86 -4.41 11.77 2.99
N GLY A 87 -5.18 11.18 2.08
CA GLY A 87 -5.87 11.87 1.01
C GLY A 87 -7.39 11.72 1.06
N GLU A 88 -8.03 12.15 -0.02
CA GLU A 88 -9.47 11.95 -0.21
C GLU A 88 -9.74 10.48 -0.51
N LEU A 89 -10.67 9.86 0.26
CA LEU A 89 -11.01 8.45 0.06
C LEU A 89 -11.80 8.27 -1.25
N PRO A 90 -11.45 7.26 -2.05
CA PRO A 90 -12.32 6.83 -3.14
C PRO A 90 -13.71 6.43 -2.65
N ALA A 91 -14.71 6.52 -3.50
CA ALA A 91 -16.06 6.04 -3.19
C ALA A 91 -16.08 4.51 -3.08
N ALA A 92 -17.02 3.99 -2.27
CA ALA A 92 -17.33 2.56 -2.26
C ALA A 92 -17.83 2.11 -3.64
N VAL A 93 -17.37 0.95 -4.08
CA VAL A 93 -17.73 0.34 -5.37
C VAL A 93 -18.41 -0.99 -5.14
N THR A 94 -19.56 -1.19 -5.80
CA THR A 94 -20.29 -2.47 -5.76
C THR A 94 -20.23 -3.14 -7.13
N SER A 95 -19.79 -4.38 -7.16
CA SER A 95 -19.75 -5.21 -8.36
C SER A 95 -20.16 -6.64 -8.01
N ASN A 96 -21.00 -7.27 -8.84
CA ASN A 96 -21.49 -8.64 -8.65
C ASN A 96 -22.01 -8.94 -7.22
N GLY A 97 -22.70 -7.97 -6.58
CA GLY A 97 -23.26 -8.12 -5.24
C GLY A 97 -22.24 -7.96 -4.10
N THR A 98 -20.96 -7.82 -4.39
CA THR A 98 -19.91 -7.51 -3.42
C THR A 98 -19.59 -6.01 -3.42
N THR A 99 -19.53 -5.41 -2.25
CA THR A 99 -19.14 -4.00 -2.07
C THR A 99 -17.76 -3.93 -1.44
N MET A 100 -16.86 -3.18 -2.06
CA MET A 100 -15.58 -2.80 -1.47
C MET A 100 -15.64 -1.34 -1.04
N THR A 101 -15.46 -1.08 0.23
CA THR A 101 -15.57 0.24 0.86
C THR A 101 -14.20 0.68 1.36
N PRO A 102 -13.58 1.73 0.77
CA PRO A 102 -12.41 2.35 1.33
C PRO A 102 -12.69 2.95 2.72
N LEU A 103 -11.94 2.52 3.73
CA LEU A 103 -12.05 3.02 5.10
C LEU A 103 -10.98 4.07 5.42
N SER A 104 -9.78 3.88 4.90
CA SER A 104 -8.65 4.80 5.04
C SER A 104 -7.67 4.58 3.91
N ALA A 105 -6.96 5.64 3.53
CA ALA A 105 -5.90 5.55 2.53
C ALA A 105 -4.84 6.61 2.77
N PHE A 106 -3.58 6.29 2.50
CA PHE A 106 -2.48 7.24 2.49
C PHE A 106 -1.40 6.78 1.52
N GLY A 107 -0.58 7.70 1.06
CA GLY A 107 0.49 7.41 0.10
C GLY A 107 1.42 8.59 -0.13
N ASP A 108 2.56 8.32 -0.75
CA ASP A 108 3.64 9.30 -1.04
C ASP A 108 3.92 9.48 -2.54
N GLY A 109 3.03 8.96 -3.38
CA GLY A 109 3.11 9.02 -4.84
C GLY A 109 3.79 7.82 -5.49
N THR A 110 4.58 7.04 -4.76
CA THR A 110 5.18 5.77 -5.23
C THR A 110 4.71 4.58 -4.41
N SER A 111 4.36 4.83 -3.16
CA SER A 111 3.78 3.83 -2.25
C SER A 111 2.40 4.28 -1.81
N PHE A 112 1.47 3.35 -1.75
CA PHE A 112 0.09 3.61 -1.40
C PHE A 112 -0.47 2.47 -0.57
N TYR A 113 -1.21 2.83 0.47
CA TYR A 113 -1.89 1.90 1.34
C TYR A 113 -3.38 2.21 1.37
N LEU A 114 -4.20 1.21 1.12
CA LEU A 114 -5.64 1.29 1.11
C LEU A 114 -6.23 0.26 2.08
N LEU A 115 -6.87 0.73 3.12
CA LEU A 115 -7.67 -0.10 3.99
C LEU A 115 -9.07 -0.24 3.40
N LEU A 116 -9.46 -1.45 3.07
CA LEU A 116 -10.75 -1.81 2.51
C LEU A 116 -11.58 -2.65 3.48
N GLU A 117 -12.88 -2.40 3.53
CA GLU A 117 -13.88 -3.36 3.98
C GLU A 117 -14.54 -3.99 2.74
N VAL A 118 -14.49 -5.30 2.66
CA VAL A 118 -15.17 -6.10 1.63
C VAL A 118 -16.44 -6.67 2.26
N THR A 119 -17.60 -6.36 1.70
CA THR A 119 -18.88 -6.96 2.08
C THR A 119 -19.38 -7.79 0.91
N ALA A 120 -19.32 -9.10 1.04
CA ALA A 120 -19.81 -10.06 0.05
C ALA A 120 -21.31 -10.37 0.26
N PRO A 121 -21.97 -11.05 -0.68
CA PRO A 121 -23.33 -11.58 -0.48
C PRO A 121 -23.45 -12.43 0.80
N GLU A 122 -24.64 -12.51 1.38
CA GLU A 122 -24.87 -13.22 2.65
C GLU A 122 -24.54 -14.72 2.64
N ASP A 123 -24.50 -15.33 1.44
CA ASP A 123 -24.16 -16.74 1.24
C ASP A 123 -22.65 -16.97 1.09
N THR A 124 -21.85 -15.92 1.11
CA THR A 124 -20.37 -15.98 1.07
C THR A 124 -19.85 -15.87 2.50
N GLU A 125 -19.02 -16.81 2.93
CA GLU A 125 -18.33 -16.75 4.21
C GLU A 125 -16.81 -16.61 4.01
N PHE A 126 -16.20 -15.62 4.65
CA PHE A 126 -14.76 -15.50 4.79
C PHE A 126 -14.28 -16.29 6.03
N SER A 127 -13.06 -16.80 5.99
CA SER A 127 -12.41 -17.50 7.09
C SER A 127 -11.20 -16.69 7.58
N SER A 128 -11.04 -16.56 8.90
CA SER A 128 -9.88 -15.91 9.51
C SER A 128 -8.59 -16.73 9.39
N ASP A 129 -8.71 -18.02 9.06
CA ASP A 129 -7.57 -18.93 8.95
C ASP A 129 -7.03 -18.99 7.50
N GLU A 130 -7.61 -18.21 6.59
CA GLU A 130 -7.30 -18.20 5.17
C GLU A 130 -6.71 -16.87 4.72
N ASN A 131 -5.76 -16.93 3.78
CA ASN A 131 -5.19 -15.75 3.13
C ASN A 131 -5.77 -15.59 1.73
N TYR A 132 -6.44 -14.49 1.49
CA TYR A 132 -7.02 -14.14 0.21
C TYR A 132 -6.04 -13.34 -0.63
N ALA A 133 -5.86 -13.74 -1.90
CA ALA A 133 -4.98 -13.07 -2.83
C ALA A 133 -5.75 -12.15 -3.79
N LEU A 134 -5.08 -11.14 -4.32
CA LEU A 134 -5.57 -10.25 -5.37
C LEU A 134 -5.24 -10.77 -6.78
N PHE A 135 -4.89 -12.05 -6.90
CA PHE A 135 -4.57 -12.70 -8.16
C PHE A 135 -5.08 -14.14 -8.18
N GLY A 136 -5.53 -14.58 -9.33
CA GLY A 136 -5.98 -15.94 -9.58
C GLY A 136 -4.88 -16.84 -10.13
N LYS A 137 -5.29 -17.98 -10.68
CA LYS A 137 -4.40 -19.01 -11.20
C LYS A 137 -3.48 -18.49 -12.30
N GLY A 138 -2.20 -18.83 -12.18
CA GLY A 138 -1.21 -18.65 -13.24
C GLY A 138 -0.82 -17.21 -13.54
N PHE A 139 -1.14 -16.27 -12.64
CA PHE A 139 -0.90 -14.83 -12.87
C PHE A 139 -1.55 -14.28 -14.15
N ASP A 140 -2.68 -14.87 -14.55
CA ASP A 140 -3.49 -14.39 -15.66
C ASP A 140 -3.79 -12.88 -15.48
N PRO A 141 -3.45 -12.02 -16.45
CA PRO A 141 -3.69 -10.58 -16.38
C PRO A 141 -5.14 -10.20 -16.04
N ASP A 142 -6.12 -10.95 -16.57
CA ASP A 142 -7.55 -10.71 -16.35
C ASP A 142 -8.00 -11.09 -14.92
N HIS A 143 -7.16 -11.81 -14.18
CA HIS A 143 -7.43 -12.29 -12.83
C HIS A 143 -6.43 -11.75 -11.80
N ARG A 144 -5.84 -10.60 -12.07
CA ARG A 144 -4.84 -9.98 -11.19
C ARG A 144 -5.14 -8.50 -11.00
N ALA A 145 -5.04 -8.02 -9.76
CA ALA A 145 -5.07 -6.59 -9.50
C ALA A 145 -3.95 -5.88 -10.28
N CYS A 146 -4.27 -4.74 -10.86
CA CYS A 146 -3.35 -3.97 -11.68
C CYS A 146 -3.59 -2.46 -11.55
N LEU A 147 -2.64 -1.67 -12.03
CA LEU A 147 -2.80 -0.24 -12.22
C LEU A 147 -3.29 0.04 -13.65
N LEU A 148 -4.30 0.89 -13.75
CA LEU A 148 -4.83 1.37 -15.02
C LEU A 148 -4.46 2.83 -15.22
N GLU A 149 -4.18 3.18 -16.47
CA GLU A 149 -4.06 4.57 -16.94
C GLU A 149 -5.45 5.25 -16.98
N GLN A 150 -5.48 6.56 -17.20
CA GLN A 150 -6.74 7.31 -17.26
C GLN A 150 -7.67 6.88 -18.40
N ASP A 151 -7.14 6.26 -19.44
CA ASP A 151 -7.91 5.72 -20.56
C ASP A 151 -8.40 4.28 -20.32
N GLY A 152 -8.13 3.72 -19.15
CA GLY A 152 -8.50 2.36 -18.75
C GLY A 152 -7.57 1.26 -19.26
N THR A 153 -6.47 1.59 -19.92
CA THR A 153 -5.45 0.60 -20.29
C THR A 153 -4.57 0.23 -19.10
N GLN A 154 -4.07 -1.00 -19.07
CA GLN A 154 -3.12 -1.41 -18.03
C GLN A 154 -1.82 -0.61 -18.15
N THR A 155 -1.28 -0.20 -17.00
CA THR A 155 0.00 0.48 -16.93
C THR A 155 1.14 -0.49 -17.29
N GLU A 156 1.90 -0.18 -18.34
CA GLU A 156 3.00 -1.02 -18.83
C GLU A 156 4.37 -0.37 -18.63
N ASN A 157 4.42 0.95 -18.46
CA ASN A 157 5.67 1.73 -18.50
C ASN A 157 6.38 1.84 -17.16
N ILE A 158 5.75 1.42 -16.07
CA ILE A 158 6.35 1.40 -14.73
C ILE A 158 6.29 0.01 -14.14
N SER A 159 7.26 -0.29 -13.32
CA SER A 159 7.26 -1.52 -12.56
C SER A 159 6.55 -1.29 -11.22
N TYR A 160 5.68 -2.22 -10.83
CA TYR A 160 4.91 -2.10 -9.58
C TYR A 160 4.58 -3.47 -8.98
N SER A 161 4.32 -3.47 -7.68
CA SER A 161 3.76 -4.58 -6.91
C SER A 161 2.44 -4.15 -6.28
N ILE A 162 1.47 -5.04 -6.24
CA ILE A 162 0.21 -4.89 -5.51
C ILE A 162 0.04 -6.11 -4.63
N ASP A 163 -0.03 -5.88 -3.33
CA ASP A 163 -0.15 -6.93 -2.34
C ASP A 163 -1.39 -6.72 -1.47
N ALA A 164 -2.08 -7.82 -1.14
CA ALA A 164 -3.06 -7.84 -0.08
C ALA A 164 -2.39 -8.41 1.16
N SER A 165 -2.30 -7.60 2.19
CA SER A 165 -1.68 -7.96 3.44
C SER A 165 -2.63 -7.61 4.59
N TRP A 166 -2.48 -8.27 5.71
CA TRP A 166 -3.32 -8.14 6.86
C TRP A 166 -4.83 -8.25 6.54
N MET A 167 -5.45 -9.25 7.07
CA MET A 167 -6.87 -9.52 6.87
C MET A 167 -7.53 -9.83 8.20
N GLU A 168 -8.73 -9.30 8.39
CA GLU A 168 -9.54 -9.58 9.57
C GLU A 168 -10.98 -9.84 9.14
N VAL A 169 -11.48 -11.03 9.44
CA VAL A 169 -12.88 -11.38 9.22
C VAL A 169 -13.71 -10.91 10.40
N SER A 170 -14.85 -10.29 10.12
CA SER A 170 -15.80 -9.87 11.16
C SER A 170 -16.38 -11.09 11.91
N GLU A 171 -16.22 -11.12 13.24
CA GLU A 171 -16.82 -12.18 14.06
C GLU A 171 -18.37 -12.16 14.02
N ALA A 172 -18.96 -10.98 13.82
CA ALA A 172 -20.40 -10.77 13.80
C ALA A 172 -21.03 -11.02 12.42
N GLU A 173 -20.29 -10.74 11.35
CA GLU A 173 -20.75 -10.79 9.96
C GLU A 173 -19.69 -11.47 9.10
N ARG A 174 -19.77 -12.81 8.98
CA ARG A 174 -18.76 -13.62 8.28
C ARG A 174 -18.61 -13.31 6.79
N ASN A 175 -19.55 -12.60 6.20
CA ASN A 175 -19.44 -12.09 4.83
C ASN A 175 -18.68 -10.74 4.74
N LYS A 176 -18.07 -10.29 5.85
CA LYS A 176 -17.24 -9.08 5.88
C LYS A 176 -15.78 -9.38 6.19
N LEU A 177 -14.91 -8.81 5.40
CA LEU A 177 -13.46 -8.90 5.49
C LEU A 177 -12.86 -7.51 5.45
N SER A 178 -12.04 -7.14 6.43
CA SER A 178 -11.16 -5.97 6.34
C SER A 178 -9.79 -6.41 5.86
N MET A 179 -9.19 -5.65 4.93
CA MET A 179 -7.88 -5.94 4.37
C MET A 179 -7.11 -4.66 4.04
N VAL A 180 -5.79 -4.76 4.09
CA VAL A 180 -4.90 -3.70 3.59
C VAL A 180 -4.40 -4.11 2.21
N VAL A 181 -4.60 -3.25 1.24
CA VAL A 181 -3.97 -3.34 -0.08
C VAL A 181 -2.84 -2.33 -0.13
N SER A 182 -1.64 -2.79 -0.43
CA SER A 182 -0.47 -1.95 -0.65
C SER A 182 -0.07 -1.97 -2.13
N VAL A 183 0.32 -0.80 -2.62
CA VAL A 183 0.91 -0.62 -3.97
C VAL A 183 2.27 0.01 -3.79
N THR A 184 3.29 -0.57 -4.41
CA THR A 184 4.63 0.00 -4.47
C THR A 184 5.06 0.06 -5.93
N ALA A 185 5.55 1.22 -6.38
CA ALA A 185 5.92 1.43 -7.78
C ALA A 185 7.28 2.11 -7.91
N SER A 186 7.95 1.89 -9.05
CA SER A 186 9.23 2.54 -9.37
C SER A 186 9.09 4.03 -9.72
N GLU A 187 7.89 4.45 -10.11
CA GLU A 187 7.57 5.82 -10.49
C GLU A 187 6.23 6.26 -9.90
N SER A 188 5.82 7.51 -10.18
CA SER A 188 4.58 8.04 -9.65
C SER A 188 3.35 7.26 -10.14
N ILE A 189 2.48 6.94 -9.19
CA ILE A 189 1.16 6.33 -9.43
C ILE A 189 0.02 7.35 -9.41
N ASP A 190 0.34 8.64 -9.33
CA ASP A 190 -0.66 9.72 -9.33
C ASP A 190 -1.51 9.69 -10.61
N GLY A 191 -2.82 9.77 -10.42
CA GLY A 191 -3.79 9.77 -11.51
C GLY A 191 -4.05 8.41 -12.14
N LYS A 192 -3.42 7.36 -11.64
CA LYS A 192 -3.75 5.97 -12.02
C LYS A 192 -4.95 5.46 -11.23
N THR A 193 -5.48 4.33 -11.64
CA THR A 193 -6.58 3.63 -10.96
C THR A 193 -6.11 2.25 -10.52
N LEU A 194 -6.29 1.94 -9.25
CA LEU A 194 -6.13 0.57 -8.75
C LEU A 194 -7.37 -0.24 -9.15
N HIS A 195 -7.17 -1.23 -9.99
CA HIS A 195 -8.19 -2.19 -10.42
C HIS A 195 -8.05 -3.49 -9.66
N ILE A 196 -9.15 -3.94 -9.03
CA ILE A 196 -9.22 -5.22 -8.32
C ILE A 196 -10.28 -6.08 -9.01
N PRO A 197 -9.91 -7.19 -9.69
CA PRO A 197 -10.87 -8.05 -10.40
C PRO A 197 -11.51 -9.12 -9.50
N GLY A 198 -11.00 -9.32 -8.28
CA GLY A 198 -11.54 -10.29 -7.35
C GLY A 198 -10.66 -10.58 -6.15
N LEU A 199 -11.13 -11.51 -5.33
CA LEU A 199 -10.36 -12.16 -4.26
C LEU A 199 -10.35 -13.66 -4.50
N TRP A 200 -9.18 -14.25 -4.35
CA TRP A 200 -8.95 -15.68 -4.56
C TRP A 200 -8.41 -16.34 -3.31
N LEU A 201 -8.86 -17.54 -3.08
CA LEU A 201 -8.26 -18.47 -2.12
C LEU A 201 -7.53 -19.54 -2.92
N GLN A 202 -6.19 -19.48 -2.90
CA GLN A 202 -5.36 -20.28 -3.81
C GLN A 202 -5.73 -19.99 -5.28
N GLU A 203 -6.28 -20.99 -6.00
CA GLU A 203 -6.70 -20.84 -7.39
C GLU A 203 -8.22 -20.61 -7.55
N ASN A 204 -8.98 -20.62 -6.46
CA ASN A 204 -10.44 -20.50 -6.49
C ASN A 204 -10.87 -19.05 -6.24
N ALA A 205 -11.68 -18.53 -7.13
CA ALA A 205 -12.30 -17.23 -6.93
C ALA A 205 -13.33 -17.31 -5.80
N VAL A 206 -13.19 -16.46 -4.78
CA VAL A 206 -14.16 -16.29 -3.70
C VAL A 206 -15.17 -15.23 -4.07
N VAL A 207 -14.70 -14.08 -4.57
CA VAL A 207 -15.53 -13.05 -5.18
C VAL A 207 -14.84 -12.56 -6.45
N THR A 208 -15.65 -12.25 -7.47
CA THR A 208 -15.18 -11.68 -8.74
C THR A 208 -16.02 -10.47 -9.13
N GLY A 209 -15.40 -9.50 -9.77
CA GLY A 209 -16.08 -8.28 -10.18
C GLY A 209 -15.13 -7.29 -10.84
N SER A 210 -15.43 -6.01 -10.71
CA SER A 210 -14.57 -4.91 -11.15
C SER A 210 -14.70 -3.81 -10.11
N TRP A 211 -13.65 -3.57 -9.36
CA TRP A 211 -13.57 -2.52 -8.35
C TRP A 211 -12.40 -1.61 -8.69
N ASP A 212 -12.75 -0.37 -9.06
CA ASP A 212 -11.80 0.64 -9.54
C ASP A 212 -11.68 1.77 -8.52
N PHE A 213 -10.48 1.98 -7.99
CA PHE A 213 -10.18 2.99 -7.01
C PHE A 213 -9.18 4.00 -7.60
N PRO A 214 -9.65 5.21 -7.98
CA PRO A 214 -8.76 6.26 -8.45
C PRO A 214 -7.75 6.65 -7.37
N LEU A 215 -6.47 6.67 -7.73
CA LEU A 215 -5.38 7.14 -6.87
C LEU A 215 -5.25 8.65 -7.08
N SER A 216 -5.59 9.44 -6.05
CA SER A 216 -5.62 10.89 -6.19
C SER A 216 -4.25 11.51 -5.99
N ALA A 217 -3.96 12.57 -6.78
CA ALA A 217 -2.72 13.34 -6.71
C ALA A 217 -2.42 13.99 -5.34
N ARG A 218 -3.41 14.05 -4.43
CA ARG A 218 -3.20 14.54 -3.06
C ARG A 218 -2.46 13.55 -2.16
N MET A 219 -2.36 12.29 -2.58
CA MET A 219 -1.58 11.25 -1.92
C MET A 219 -0.12 11.26 -2.38
N GLY A 220 0.31 12.22 -3.17
CA GLY A 220 1.60 12.22 -3.82
C GLY A 220 2.56 13.30 -3.34
N SER A 221 3.80 12.95 -3.25
CA SER A 221 4.99 13.81 -3.08
C SER A 221 5.15 14.58 -1.77
N ALA A 222 4.26 14.51 -0.80
CA ALA A 222 4.45 15.15 0.49
C ALA A 222 5.59 14.47 1.25
N GLY A 223 6.76 15.13 1.28
CA GLY A 223 7.90 14.71 2.09
C GLY A 223 8.94 13.80 1.42
N ALA A 224 8.80 13.43 0.14
CA ALA A 224 9.86 12.71 -0.53
C ALA A 224 11.09 13.61 -0.81
N VAL A 225 12.28 13.05 -0.63
CA VAL A 225 13.57 13.74 -0.77
C VAL A 225 14.41 13.02 -1.82
N GLU A 226 14.86 13.78 -2.83
CA GLU A 226 15.93 13.31 -3.73
C GLU A 226 17.27 13.48 -3.01
N VAL A 227 18.02 12.39 -2.89
CA VAL A 227 19.31 12.39 -2.19
C VAL A 227 20.44 12.51 -3.22
N ASP A 228 21.25 13.57 -3.09
CA ASP A 228 22.41 13.78 -3.94
C ASP A 228 23.56 12.85 -3.52
N ALA A 229 23.51 11.61 -3.99
CA ALA A 229 24.46 10.56 -3.65
C ALA A 229 24.93 9.75 -4.88
N ALA A 230 24.72 10.27 -6.09
CA ALA A 230 25.16 9.61 -7.32
C ALA A 230 26.69 9.35 -7.30
N GLY A 231 27.08 8.16 -7.79
CA GLY A 231 28.47 7.71 -7.75
C GLY A 231 28.90 7.08 -6.42
N THR A 232 28.07 7.10 -5.37
CA THR A 232 28.34 6.35 -4.14
C THR A 232 28.39 4.85 -4.44
N THR A 233 29.35 4.14 -3.84
CA THR A 233 29.53 2.71 -4.09
C THR A 233 29.36 1.90 -2.81
N THR A 234 28.88 0.67 -2.98
CA THR A 234 28.89 -0.35 -1.93
C THR A 234 29.29 -1.70 -2.51
N SER A 235 29.77 -2.60 -1.65
CA SER A 235 30.14 -3.96 -2.05
C SER A 235 28.94 -4.90 -1.94
N TRP A 236 28.90 -5.86 -2.85
CA TRP A 236 28.03 -7.04 -2.75
C TRP A 236 28.84 -8.30 -3.05
N ILE A 237 28.25 -9.49 -2.90
CA ILE A 237 28.97 -10.77 -3.06
C ILE A 237 29.66 -10.94 -4.44
N GLY A 238 29.11 -10.33 -5.49
CA GLY A 238 29.60 -10.43 -6.87
C GLY A 238 30.45 -9.27 -7.33
N GLY A 239 30.68 -8.22 -6.53
CA GLY A 239 31.46 -7.06 -6.97
C GLY A 239 31.03 -5.75 -6.31
N THR A 240 30.92 -4.70 -7.11
CA THR A 240 30.60 -3.35 -6.67
C THR A 240 29.28 -2.87 -7.27
N LEU A 241 28.43 -2.28 -6.44
CA LEU A 241 27.24 -1.55 -6.87
C LEU A 241 27.57 -0.05 -6.84
N THR A 242 27.12 0.69 -7.85
CA THR A 242 27.30 2.15 -7.96
C THR A 242 25.94 2.82 -8.05
N LEU A 243 25.63 3.69 -7.10
CA LEU A 243 24.37 4.41 -7.03
C LEU A 243 24.26 5.45 -8.17
N GLU A 244 23.12 5.49 -8.85
CA GLU A 244 22.78 6.49 -9.86
C GLU A 244 21.79 7.51 -9.32
N THR A 245 20.70 7.03 -8.72
CA THR A 245 19.66 7.87 -8.13
C THR A 245 19.17 7.27 -6.82
N LEU A 246 18.74 8.14 -5.90
CA LEU A 246 18.13 7.75 -4.64
C LEU A 246 17.05 8.75 -4.26
N ARG A 247 15.83 8.27 -4.12
CA ARG A 247 14.68 9.01 -3.60
C ARG A 247 14.16 8.32 -2.38
N VAL A 248 13.95 9.07 -1.32
CA VAL A 248 13.44 8.57 -0.04
C VAL A 248 12.15 9.30 0.31
N SER A 249 11.17 8.57 0.76
CA SER A 249 9.88 9.06 1.21
C SER A 249 9.57 8.53 2.60
N PRO A 250 8.56 9.04 3.29
CA PRO A 250 8.14 8.49 4.58
C PRO A 250 7.70 7.03 4.57
N LEU A 251 7.36 6.46 3.40
CA LEU A 251 6.82 5.11 3.28
C LEU A 251 7.81 4.13 2.65
N GLY A 252 8.88 4.62 2.03
CA GLY A 252 9.81 3.75 1.33
C GLY A 252 10.92 4.52 0.63
N LEU A 253 11.64 3.83 -0.21
CA LEU A 253 12.65 4.44 -1.07
C LEU A 253 12.64 3.80 -2.46
N THR A 254 13.11 4.59 -3.41
CA THR A 254 13.42 4.10 -4.77
C THR A 254 14.85 4.47 -5.08
N MET A 255 15.64 3.51 -5.52
CA MET A 255 17.01 3.72 -5.92
C MET A 255 17.31 3.02 -7.24
N THR A 256 18.15 3.65 -8.05
CA THR A 256 18.72 3.04 -9.26
C THR A 256 20.23 2.93 -9.09
N TYR A 257 20.78 1.78 -9.40
CA TYR A 257 22.20 1.52 -9.28
C TYR A 257 22.73 0.64 -10.41
N ARG A 258 24.03 0.78 -10.69
CA ARG A 258 24.74 -0.04 -11.67
C ARG A 258 25.51 -1.17 -10.99
N TYR A 259 25.65 -2.26 -11.73
CA TYR A 259 26.52 -3.38 -11.43
C TYR A 259 27.23 -3.81 -12.72
N ASP A 260 28.36 -4.53 -12.60
CA ASP A 260 29.03 -5.12 -13.76
C ASP A 260 28.39 -6.48 -14.11
N PRO A 261 27.76 -6.62 -15.29
CA PRO A 261 27.18 -7.89 -15.72
C PRO A 261 28.24 -9.01 -15.94
N GLU A 262 29.48 -8.66 -16.20
CA GLU A 262 30.54 -9.66 -16.34
C GLU A 262 30.94 -10.22 -14.97
N GLU A 263 31.05 -9.39 -13.94
CA GLU A 263 31.27 -9.83 -12.55
C GLU A 263 30.10 -10.74 -12.05
N LEU A 264 28.84 -10.38 -12.36
CA LEU A 264 27.71 -11.22 -12.05
C LEU A 264 27.80 -12.59 -12.72
N ARG A 265 28.06 -12.62 -14.04
CA ARG A 265 28.20 -13.88 -14.79
C ARG A 265 29.34 -14.73 -14.24
N ALA A 266 30.48 -14.13 -13.93
CA ALA A 266 31.62 -14.84 -13.35
C ALA A 266 31.30 -15.43 -11.96
N LEU A 267 30.50 -14.76 -11.17
CA LEU A 267 29.97 -15.29 -9.89
C LEU A 267 29.09 -16.51 -10.16
N GLU A 268 28.10 -16.40 -11.03
CA GLU A 268 27.14 -17.47 -11.35
C GLU A 268 27.83 -18.71 -11.90
N GLU A 269 28.78 -18.53 -12.83
CA GLU A 269 29.60 -19.63 -13.39
C GLU A 269 30.46 -20.33 -12.31
N ARG A 270 31.06 -19.56 -11.40
CA ARG A 270 31.86 -20.09 -10.30
C ARG A 270 31.02 -20.92 -9.35
N GLU A 271 29.85 -20.40 -8.96
CA GLU A 271 28.91 -21.07 -8.03
C GLU A 271 28.29 -22.32 -8.68
N ALA A 272 27.92 -22.25 -9.97
CA ALA A 272 27.45 -23.39 -10.75
C ALA A 272 28.51 -24.52 -10.81
N ALA A 273 29.79 -24.16 -10.99
CA ALA A 273 30.90 -25.12 -11.02
C ALA A 273 31.16 -25.79 -9.67
N GLN A 274 30.74 -25.17 -8.55
CA GLN A 274 30.86 -25.70 -7.18
C GLN A 274 29.60 -26.40 -6.69
N SER A 275 28.50 -26.28 -7.43
CA SER A 275 27.21 -26.87 -7.05
C SER A 275 27.19 -28.35 -7.40
N ASP A 276 26.84 -29.19 -6.42
CA ASP A 276 26.52 -30.62 -6.63
C ASP A 276 25.07 -30.81 -7.15
N MET A 277 24.30 -29.71 -7.27
CA MET A 277 22.93 -29.78 -7.77
C MET A 277 22.92 -29.76 -9.30
N VAL A 278 22.26 -30.75 -9.87
CA VAL A 278 22.05 -30.86 -11.32
C VAL A 278 20.59 -30.85 -11.66
N VAL A 279 20.25 -30.24 -12.79
CA VAL A 279 18.92 -30.31 -13.41
C VAL A 279 19.03 -31.09 -14.71
N THR A 280 17.97 -31.81 -15.05
CA THR A 280 17.91 -32.50 -16.33
C THR A 280 17.36 -31.52 -17.38
N ALA A 281 18.18 -31.20 -18.37
CA ALA A 281 17.77 -30.37 -19.51
C ALA A 281 16.76 -31.11 -20.40
N GLU A 282 16.10 -30.39 -21.30
CA GLU A 282 15.10 -30.97 -22.23
C GLU A 282 15.65 -32.10 -23.11
N ASP A 283 16.95 -32.07 -23.41
CA ASP A 283 17.64 -33.12 -24.19
C ASP A 283 18.05 -34.34 -23.36
N GLY A 284 17.72 -34.34 -22.05
CA GLY A 284 18.07 -35.41 -21.10
C GLY A 284 19.47 -35.33 -20.52
N SER A 285 20.28 -34.33 -20.89
CA SER A 285 21.58 -34.08 -20.27
C SER A 285 21.44 -33.55 -18.85
N GLN A 286 22.43 -33.89 -17.98
CA GLN A 286 22.52 -33.29 -16.66
C GLN A 286 23.42 -32.07 -16.71
N VAL A 287 22.85 -30.91 -16.36
CA VAL A 287 23.61 -29.65 -16.28
C VAL A 287 23.61 -29.14 -14.85
N PRO A 288 24.68 -28.48 -14.40
CA PRO A 288 24.68 -27.82 -13.09
C PRO A 288 23.51 -26.88 -12.98
N MET A 289 22.84 -26.90 -11.82
CA MET A 289 21.80 -25.93 -11.52
C MET A 289 22.45 -24.54 -11.44
N MET A 290 22.09 -23.66 -12.36
CA MET A 290 22.49 -22.26 -12.28
C MET A 290 21.72 -21.57 -11.15
N VAL A 291 22.44 -20.93 -10.27
CA VAL A 291 21.88 -20.05 -9.24
C VAL A 291 21.84 -18.65 -9.82
N GLU A 292 20.66 -18.12 -10.03
CA GLU A 292 20.50 -16.73 -10.45
C GLU A 292 20.75 -15.82 -9.25
N TYR A 293 21.77 -14.98 -9.33
CA TYR A 293 22.07 -13.99 -8.31
C TYR A 293 21.44 -12.65 -8.65
N ILE A 294 20.83 -12.04 -7.66
CA ILE A 294 20.32 -10.68 -7.78
C ILE A 294 21.35 -9.74 -7.17
N PRO A 295 22.00 -8.87 -7.97
CA PRO A 295 22.96 -7.90 -7.46
C PRO A 295 22.23 -6.91 -6.55
N THR A 296 22.38 -7.06 -5.25
CA THR A 296 21.74 -6.20 -4.24
C THR A 296 22.59 -6.11 -2.99
N ALA A 297 22.38 -5.06 -2.21
CA ALA A 297 22.91 -4.89 -0.87
C ALA A 297 21.78 -4.48 0.06
N GLN A 298 21.82 -4.96 1.29
CA GLN A 298 20.81 -4.62 2.30
C GLN A 298 20.73 -3.11 2.48
N ILE A 299 19.51 -2.60 2.66
CA ILE A 299 19.28 -1.19 2.89
C ILE A 299 18.47 -0.99 4.18
N SER A 300 18.79 0.06 4.93
CA SER A 300 18.03 0.47 6.11
C SER A 300 18.17 1.97 6.34
N LEU A 301 17.20 2.55 7.03
CA LEU A 301 17.31 3.90 7.58
C LEU A 301 17.88 3.81 8.99
N VAL A 302 18.83 4.67 9.32
CA VAL A 302 19.35 4.83 10.68
C VAL A 302 18.87 6.14 11.24
N LEU A 303 18.12 6.08 12.33
CA LEU A 303 17.58 7.26 13.00
C LEU A 303 18.64 7.92 13.89
N ARG A 304 18.44 9.18 14.26
CA ARG A 304 19.35 9.93 15.13
C ARG A 304 19.53 9.35 16.53
N ASP A 305 18.57 8.56 17.01
CA ASP A 305 18.67 7.82 18.26
C ASP A 305 19.45 6.49 18.13
N GLY A 306 19.90 6.16 16.93
CA GLY A 306 20.65 4.94 16.60
C GLY A 306 19.76 3.71 16.29
N SER A 307 18.44 3.84 16.35
CA SER A 307 17.54 2.77 15.91
C SER A 307 17.59 2.63 14.39
N GLN A 308 17.21 1.43 13.88
CA GLN A 308 17.19 1.13 12.46
C GLN A 308 15.80 0.71 12.02
N ILE A 309 15.41 1.17 10.85
CA ILE A 309 14.20 0.76 10.15
C ILE A 309 14.62 0.04 8.88
N TYR A 310 14.16 -1.18 8.75
CA TYR A 310 14.50 -2.04 7.63
C TYR A 310 13.50 -1.89 6.49
N GLU A 311 13.91 -2.36 5.32
CA GLU A 311 13.01 -2.56 4.21
C GLU A 311 11.95 -3.61 4.55
N GLY A 312 10.71 -3.33 4.15
CA GLY A 312 9.60 -4.28 4.17
C GLY A 312 9.51 -5.01 2.83
N SER A 313 8.40 -4.78 2.09
CA SER A 313 8.25 -5.33 0.74
C SER A 313 9.14 -4.60 -0.24
N ALA A 314 9.89 -5.34 -1.05
CA ALA A 314 10.77 -4.80 -2.07
C ALA A 314 10.37 -5.32 -3.46
N PHE A 315 10.47 -4.45 -4.43
CA PHE A 315 10.33 -4.78 -5.84
C PHE A 315 11.61 -4.39 -6.58
N MET A 316 12.05 -5.24 -7.49
CA MET A 316 13.28 -5.01 -8.24
C MET A 316 13.02 -5.16 -9.73
N GLY A 317 13.45 -4.17 -10.52
CA GLY A 317 13.39 -4.16 -11.97
C GLY A 317 14.72 -3.79 -12.60
N GLY A 318 14.76 -3.76 -13.94
CA GLY A 318 15.91 -3.35 -14.71
C GLY A 318 16.66 -4.51 -15.37
N GLN A 319 17.61 -4.17 -16.21
CA GLN A 319 18.40 -5.09 -17.03
C GLN A 319 19.73 -4.44 -17.42
N ASP A 320 20.63 -5.23 -18.04
CA ASP A 320 21.86 -4.72 -18.68
C ASP A 320 22.78 -3.89 -17.76
N GLY A 321 22.98 -4.36 -16.54
CA GLY A 321 23.87 -3.70 -15.59
C GLY A 321 23.24 -2.52 -14.85
N LEU A 322 21.96 -2.25 -15.05
CA LEU A 322 21.18 -1.24 -14.32
C LEU A 322 20.03 -1.90 -13.58
N ARG A 323 19.89 -1.60 -12.31
CA ARG A 323 18.76 -2.07 -11.47
C ARG A 323 18.06 -0.91 -10.81
N THR A 324 16.74 -1.02 -10.73
CA THR A 324 15.90 -0.15 -9.89
C THR A 324 15.31 -0.99 -8.78
N LEU A 325 15.54 -0.59 -7.55
CA LEU A 325 14.92 -1.13 -6.34
C LEU A 325 13.91 -0.13 -5.82
N SER A 326 12.67 -0.56 -5.66
CA SER A 326 11.66 0.18 -4.91
C SER A 326 11.26 -0.66 -3.70
N THR A 327 11.30 -0.09 -2.52
CA THR A 327 10.97 -0.80 -1.29
C THR A 327 10.11 0.07 -0.38
N THR A 328 9.21 -0.56 0.36
CA THR A 328 8.50 0.08 1.47
C THR A 328 9.29 -0.11 2.76
N PHE A 329 9.01 0.72 3.75
CA PHE A 329 9.48 0.48 5.11
C PHE A 329 8.45 -0.34 5.90
N GLU A 330 8.92 -1.05 6.92
CA GLU A 330 8.05 -1.81 7.83
C GLU A 330 7.00 -0.93 8.53
N ARG A 331 7.28 0.38 8.64
CA ARG A 331 6.40 1.39 9.25
C ARG A 331 6.66 2.78 8.68
N PRO A 332 5.68 3.71 8.77
CA PRO A 332 5.88 5.09 8.34
C PRO A 332 7.01 5.77 9.12
N VAL A 333 7.81 6.60 8.44
CA VAL A 333 9.01 7.22 8.99
C VAL A 333 8.94 8.74 8.92
N ASP A 334 9.20 9.42 10.02
CA ASP A 334 9.53 10.85 10.00
C ASP A 334 10.96 11.03 9.46
N LEU A 335 11.09 11.48 8.22
CA LEU A 335 12.39 11.68 7.57
C LEU A 335 13.27 12.70 8.32
N SER A 336 12.68 13.61 9.09
CA SER A 336 13.46 14.55 9.91
C SER A 336 14.22 13.87 11.06
N ALA A 337 13.80 12.66 11.45
CA ALA A 337 14.47 11.85 12.46
C ALA A 337 15.60 10.97 11.89
N VAL A 338 15.71 10.86 10.55
CA VAL A 338 16.74 10.05 9.89
C VAL A 338 18.08 10.76 9.95
N ASP A 339 19.13 10.01 10.31
CA ASP A 339 20.52 10.48 10.30
C ASP A 339 21.20 10.14 8.97
N TYR A 340 21.12 8.87 8.57
CA TYR A 340 21.63 8.40 7.29
C TYR A 340 20.93 7.13 6.79
N ILE A 341 21.11 6.84 5.52
CA ILE A 341 20.73 5.58 4.90
C ILE A 341 21.96 4.67 4.93
N LEU A 342 21.81 3.44 5.39
CA LEU A 342 22.84 2.43 5.33
C LEU A 342 22.55 1.52 4.13
N TRP A 343 23.44 1.53 3.14
CA TRP A 343 23.38 0.68 1.95
C TRP A 343 24.57 -0.27 1.95
N GLY A 344 24.35 -1.55 2.30
CA GLY A 344 25.43 -2.46 2.64
C GLY A 344 26.23 -1.92 3.82
N GLU A 345 27.50 -1.61 3.58
CA GLU A 345 28.40 -0.98 4.58
C GLU A 345 28.54 0.54 4.40
N THR A 346 27.92 1.11 3.38
CA THR A 346 28.08 2.51 3.00
C THR A 346 27.00 3.39 3.61
N LYS A 347 27.41 4.47 4.26
CA LYS A 347 26.52 5.49 4.85
C LYS A 347 26.28 6.61 3.84
N ILE A 348 25.01 6.92 3.60
CA ILE A 348 24.54 7.98 2.73
C ILE A 348 23.74 8.97 3.57
N PRO A 349 24.24 10.19 3.81
CA PRO A 349 23.49 11.21 4.55
C PRO A 349 22.19 11.57 3.83
N LEU A 350 21.13 11.81 4.59
CA LEU A 350 19.82 12.22 4.01
C LEU A 350 19.76 13.74 3.75
N SER A 351 20.66 14.53 4.33
CA SER A 351 20.70 16.01 4.24
C SER A 351 21.62 16.48 3.12
#